data_74b2dce67d2e73af6a63d5d84a554bed
#
_entry.id   74b2dce67d2e73af6a63d5d84a554bed
#
_cell.length_a   1.000
_cell.length_b   1.000
_cell.length_c   1.000
_cell.angle_alpha   90.00
_cell.angle_beta   90.00
_cell.angle_gamma   90.00
#
_symmetry.space_group_name_H-M   'P 1'
#
loop_
_entity.id
_entity.type
_entity.pdbx_description
1 polymer ?
#
loop_
_entity_poly.entity_id
_entity_poly.type
_entity_poly.pdbx_seq_one_letter_code
_entity_poly.pdbx_strand_id
1 'polypeptide(L)'
;LCDRRQRQMCIRDSNTPVYVDDDEYWKTGFYYNPNDRHMLVADRMQSGNYSFNYATAGAKIWTGIITFVVAGTIVFTVAAMLPLIHVKVDFIMENNRLTVEGGGYKITFDKESIQKAELLDTMPRDNFTKTNGGATETYAVGHFKGNTYGKCMLFIYKGNAPYILIQTDTQTMFFNAKDSSVTKQWYEQLCE
;
A
#
# COMPACT_ATOMS: atom_id res chain seq x y z
N LEU A 1 -22.21 -3.09 -61.84
CA LEU A 1 -21.92 -3.61 -60.51
C LEU A 1 -20.48 -3.20 -60.17
N CYS A 2 -20.36 -2.06 -59.47
CA CYS A 2 -19.04 -1.66 -58.89
C CYS A 2 -18.62 -2.66 -57.81
N ASP A 3 -17.49 -3.29 -58.02
CA ASP A 3 -16.86 -4.15 -57.03
C ASP A 3 -16.60 -3.36 -55.72
N ARG A 4 -16.63 -4.05 -54.58
CA ARG A 4 -16.39 -3.43 -53.24
C ARG A 4 -15.11 -2.61 -53.19
N ARG A 5 -14.07 -2.99 -53.93
CA ARG A 5 -12.81 -2.24 -54.03
C ARG A 5 -12.97 -0.90 -54.78
N GLN A 6 -13.80 -0.86 -55.79
CA GLN A 6 -14.12 0.39 -56.48
C GLN A 6 -14.97 1.35 -55.66
N ARG A 7 -15.87 0.85 -54.81
CA ARG A 7 -16.60 1.69 -53.86
C ARG A 7 -15.68 2.38 -52.84
N GLN A 8 -14.69 1.69 -52.36
CA GLN A 8 -13.68 2.28 -51.43
C GLN A 8 -12.82 3.33 -52.15
N MET A 9 -12.50 3.14 -53.41
CA MET A 9 -11.77 4.14 -54.20
C MET A 9 -12.62 5.39 -54.50
N CYS A 10 -13.89 5.21 -54.85
CA CYS A 10 -14.81 6.33 -55.12
C CYS A 10 -15.08 7.18 -53.87
N ILE A 11 -15.05 6.57 -52.71
CA ILE A 11 -15.21 7.28 -51.41
C ILE A 11 -13.95 8.09 -51.09
N ARG A 12 -12.78 7.65 -51.52
CA ARG A 12 -11.50 8.32 -51.22
C ARG A 12 -11.26 9.57 -52.07
N ASP A 13 -11.85 9.62 -53.26
CA ASP A 13 -11.73 10.75 -54.18
C ASP A 13 -12.80 11.81 -54.05
N SER A 14 -13.84 11.58 -53.27
CA SER A 14 -14.87 12.57 -52.98
C SER A 14 -14.49 13.39 -51.77
N ASN A 15 -14.21 14.68 -51.94
CA ASN A 15 -14.00 15.64 -50.85
C ASN A 15 -15.27 15.88 -49.99
N THR A 16 -16.28 15.06 -50.11
CA THR A 16 -17.46 15.08 -49.25
C THR A 16 -17.26 14.13 -48.08
N PRO A 17 -17.35 14.57 -46.83
CA PRO A 17 -17.27 13.70 -45.69
C PRO A 17 -18.37 12.66 -45.74
N VAL A 18 -18.03 11.41 -46.06
CA VAL A 18 -18.97 10.30 -45.93
C VAL A 18 -19.12 10.04 -44.44
N TYR A 19 -20.30 10.29 -43.94
CA TYR A 19 -20.69 9.94 -42.57
C TYR A 19 -20.75 8.42 -42.47
N VAL A 20 -19.68 7.82 -41.94
CA VAL A 20 -19.69 6.40 -41.58
C VAL A 20 -20.32 6.32 -40.22
N ASP A 21 -21.45 5.65 -40.12
CA ASP A 21 -22.08 5.39 -38.83
C ASP A 21 -21.25 4.35 -38.07
N ASP A 22 -20.30 4.84 -37.25
CA ASP A 22 -19.43 4.02 -36.44
C ASP A 22 -20.13 3.48 -35.18
N ASP A 23 -21.38 3.84 -34.95
CA ASP A 23 -22.18 3.42 -33.79
C ASP A 23 -22.27 1.91 -33.67
N GLU A 24 -22.23 1.21 -34.78
CA GLU A 24 -22.27 -0.25 -34.83
C GLU A 24 -21.05 -0.87 -34.13
N TYR A 25 -19.86 -0.26 -34.26
CA TYR A 25 -18.64 -0.77 -33.67
C TYR A 25 -18.49 -0.44 -32.19
N TRP A 26 -19.33 0.46 -31.66
CA TRP A 26 -19.33 0.89 -30.26
C TRP A 26 -20.50 0.35 -29.42
N LYS A 27 -21.31 -0.57 -29.97
CA LYS A 27 -22.54 -1.07 -29.32
C LYS A 27 -22.32 -1.62 -27.90
N THR A 28 -21.16 -2.16 -27.62
CA THR A 28 -20.82 -2.76 -26.32
C THR A 28 -20.11 -1.79 -25.36
N GLY A 29 -19.96 -0.53 -25.75
CA GLY A 29 -19.13 0.44 -25.01
C GLY A 29 -17.64 0.35 -25.29
N PHE A 30 -17.22 -0.67 -26.05
CA PHE A 30 -15.84 -0.87 -26.50
C PHE A 30 -15.81 -0.92 -28.03
N TYR A 31 -14.74 -0.34 -28.62
CA TYR A 31 -14.58 -0.40 -30.06
C TYR A 31 -14.22 -1.81 -30.52
N TYR A 32 -15.02 -2.37 -31.41
CA TYR A 32 -14.84 -3.68 -31.98
C TYR A 32 -15.10 -3.66 -33.50
N ASN A 33 -14.03 -3.52 -34.31
CA ASN A 33 -14.12 -3.51 -35.76
C ASN A 33 -13.11 -4.53 -36.35
N PRO A 34 -13.61 -5.68 -36.85
CA PRO A 34 -12.72 -6.71 -37.45
C PRO A 34 -12.08 -6.26 -38.78
N ASN A 35 -12.62 -5.24 -39.44
CA ASN A 35 -12.10 -4.74 -40.70
C ASN A 35 -11.02 -3.67 -40.52
N ASP A 36 -10.88 -3.11 -39.32
CA ASP A 36 -9.84 -2.15 -38.97
C ASP A 36 -8.67 -2.87 -38.34
N ARG A 37 -7.48 -2.73 -38.94
CA ARG A 37 -6.25 -3.34 -38.46
C ARG A 37 -5.52 -2.55 -37.37
N HIS A 38 -5.95 -1.31 -37.13
CA HIS A 38 -5.34 -0.48 -36.09
C HIS A 38 -5.74 -0.98 -34.71
N MET A 39 -4.74 -1.13 -33.86
CA MET A 39 -4.94 -1.56 -32.48
C MET A 39 -5.52 -0.42 -31.60
N LEU A 40 -5.09 0.81 -31.88
CA LEU A 40 -5.55 2.02 -31.20
C LEU A 40 -6.32 2.88 -32.20
N VAL A 41 -7.50 3.31 -31.81
CA VAL A 41 -8.38 4.20 -32.59
C VAL A 41 -8.73 5.42 -31.74
N ALA A 42 -8.93 6.55 -32.40
CA ALA A 42 -9.38 7.73 -31.69
C ALA A 42 -10.75 7.49 -31.03
N ASP A 43 -10.91 8.02 -29.84
CA ASP A 43 -12.18 7.93 -29.13
C ASP A 43 -13.31 8.62 -29.94
N ARG A 44 -14.51 8.09 -29.79
CA ARG A 44 -15.72 8.56 -30.48
C ARG A 44 -15.98 10.07 -30.32
N MET A 45 -15.64 10.62 -29.17
CA MET A 45 -15.82 12.03 -28.84
C MET A 45 -14.71 12.93 -29.36
N GLN A 46 -13.70 12.39 -30.04
CA GLN A 46 -12.48 13.10 -30.47
C GLN A 46 -11.83 13.94 -29.36
N SER A 47 -11.93 13.47 -28.15
CA SER A 47 -11.39 14.13 -26.94
C SER A 47 -9.85 14.06 -26.84
N GLY A 48 -9.17 13.54 -27.86
CA GLY A 48 -7.73 13.26 -27.85
C GLY A 48 -7.37 11.95 -27.17
N ASN A 49 -8.34 11.20 -26.66
CA ASN A 49 -8.16 9.89 -26.10
C ASN A 49 -8.15 8.81 -27.19
N TYR A 50 -7.59 7.65 -26.85
CA TYR A 50 -7.55 6.48 -27.72
C TYR A 50 -8.21 5.29 -27.02
N SER A 51 -8.92 4.48 -27.82
CA SER A 51 -9.50 3.22 -27.40
C SER A 51 -8.85 2.05 -28.11
N PHE A 52 -8.84 0.90 -27.47
CA PHE A 52 -8.39 -0.33 -28.11
C PHE A 52 -9.46 -0.89 -29.05
N ASN A 53 -8.99 -1.34 -30.24
CA ASN A 53 -9.83 -2.17 -31.09
C ASN A 53 -9.78 -3.64 -30.63
N TYR A 54 -10.78 -4.05 -29.87
CA TYR A 54 -10.87 -5.40 -29.30
C TYR A 54 -11.10 -6.52 -30.33
N ALA A 55 -11.26 -6.20 -31.61
CA ALA A 55 -11.21 -7.19 -32.68
C ALA A 55 -9.76 -7.68 -32.92
N THR A 56 -8.76 -6.87 -32.60
CA THR A 56 -7.36 -7.19 -32.84
C THR A 56 -6.75 -8.06 -31.73
N ALA A 57 -5.86 -8.98 -32.11
CA ALA A 57 -5.14 -9.82 -31.14
C ALA A 57 -4.24 -8.95 -30.21
N GLY A 58 -3.62 -7.92 -30.78
CA GLY A 58 -2.76 -7.01 -30.00
C GLY A 58 -3.53 -6.33 -28.85
N ALA A 59 -4.72 -5.80 -29.09
CA ALA A 59 -5.53 -5.16 -28.07
C ALA A 59 -5.90 -6.14 -26.94
N LYS A 60 -6.26 -7.39 -27.28
CA LYS A 60 -6.57 -8.43 -26.29
C LYS A 60 -5.36 -8.78 -25.42
N ILE A 61 -4.19 -8.94 -26.03
CA ILE A 61 -2.93 -9.24 -25.31
C ILE A 61 -2.58 -8.09 -24.38
N TRP A 62 -2.58 -6.86 -24.86
CA TRP A 62 -2.27 -5.69 -24.04
C TRP A 62 -3.25 -5.49 -22.89
N THR A 63 -4.56 -5.65 -23.15
CA THR A 63 -5.56 -5.61 -22.06
C THR A 63 -5.30 -6.69 -21.02
N GLY A 64 -4.97 -7.92 -21.45
CA GLY A 64 -4.60 -8.99 -20.54
C GLY A 64 -3.39 -8.66 -19.68
N ILE A 65 -2.33 -8.11 -20.29
CA ILE A 65 -1.11 -7.67 -19.56
C ILE A 65 -1.46 -6.58 -18.54
N ILE A 66 -2.19 -5.54 -18.96
CA ILE A 66 -2.57 -4.43 -18.08
C ILE A 66 -3.42 -4.95 -16.90
N THR A 67 -4.41 -5.79 -17.17
CA THR A 67 -5.26 -6.39 -16.13
C THR A 67 -4.44 -7.21 -15.16
N PHE A 68 -3.49 -8.02 -15.65
CA PHE A 68 -2.60 -8.82 -14.80
C PHE A 68 -1.71 -7.96 -13.90
N VAL A 69 -1.13 -6.89 -14.46
CA VAL A 69 -0.29 -5.93 -13.69
C VAL A 69 -1.11 -5.24 -12.62
N VAL A 70 -2.31 -4.74 -12.98
CA VAL A 70 -3.20 -4.04 -12.02
C VAL A 70 -3.64 -5.00 -10.90
N ALA A 71 -4.08 -6.22 -11.24
CA ALA A 71 -4.47 -7.20 -10.26
C ALA A 71 -3.30 -7.59 -9.34
N GLY A 72 -2.12 -7.81 -9.91
CA GLY A 72 -0.90 -8.09 -9.15
C GLY A 72 -0.53 -6.96 -8.20
N THR A 73 -0.64 -5.71 -8.64
CA THR A 73 -0.39 -4.54 -7.80
C THR A 73 -1.37 -4.46 -6.63
N ILE A 74 -2.65 -4.72 -6.89
CA ILE A 74 -3.69 -4.72 -5.83
C ILE A 74 -3.38 -5.81 -4.80
N VAL A 75 -3.12 -7.03 -5.25
CA VAL A 75 -2.79 -8.16 -4.34
C VAL A 75 -1.55 -7.86 -3.53
N PHE A 76 -0.48 -7.34 -4.16
CA PHE A 76 0.74 -6.96 -3.47
C PHE A 76 0.49 -5.87 -2.41
N THR A 77 -0.28 -4.84 -2.75
CA THR A 77 -0.60 -3.74 -1.83
C THR A 77 -1.40 -4.25 -0.63
N VAL A 78 -2.42 -5.08 -0.87
CA VAL A 78 -3.22 -5.69 0.20
C VAL A 78 -2.34 -6.55 1.10
N ALA A 79 -1.51 -7.44 0.52
CA ALA A 79 -0.62 -8.32 1.29
C ALA A 79 0.39 -7.52 2.14
N ALA A 80 0.93 -6.43 1.61
CA ALA A 80 1.84 -5.54 2.34
C ALA A 80 1.15 -4.77 3.48
N MET A 81 -0.17 -4.53 3.37
CA MET A 81 -0.94 -3.83 4.39
C MET A 81 -1.49 -4.73 5.50
N LEU A 82 -1.66 -6.03 5.25
CA LEU A 82 -2.22 -6.97 6.25
C LEU A 82 -1.50 -6.95 7.60
N PRO A 83 -0.15 -6.96 7.69
CA PRO A 83 0.55 -6.90 8.99
C PRO A 83 0.30 -5.60 9.76
N LEU A 84 -0.04 -4.51 9.06
CA LEU A 84 -0.32 -3.22 9.67
C LEU A 84 -1.78 -3.09 10.14
N ILE A 85 -2.70 -3.88 9.59
CA ILE A 85 -4.12 -3.87 10.01
C ILE A 85 -4.30 -4.67 11.31
N HIS A 86 -3.57 -5.79 11.44
CA HIS A 86 -3.65 -6.69 12.59
C HIS A 86 -2.38 -6.60 13.44
N VAL A 87 -2.05 -5.38 13.86
CA VAL A 87 -0.88 -5.19 14.73
C VAL A 87 -1.10 -5.94 16.04
N LYS A 88 -0.22 -6.88 16.32
CA LYS A 88 -0.06 -7.52 17.60
C LYS A 88 1.33 -7.15 18.10
N VAL A 89 1.41 -6.61 19.29
CA VAL A 89 2.68 -6.32 19.95
C VAL A 89 2.97 -7.49 20.86
N ASP A 90 4.08 -8.13 20.63
CA ASP A 90 4.56 -9.25 21.44
C ASP A 90 5.91 -8.88 22.10
N PHE A 91 6.07 -9.27 23.36
CA PHE A 91 7.27 -9.11 24.15
C PHE A 91 7.78 -10.49 24.54
N ILE A 92 9.02 -10.78 24.20
CA ILE A 92 9.67 -12.07 24.44
C ILE A 92 10.98 -11.80 25.17
N MET A 93 11.17 -12.45 26.31
CA MET A 93 12.40 -12.40 27.06
C MET A 93 13.00 -13.81 27.17
N GLU A 94 14.15 -14.02 26.54
CA GLU A 94 14.87 -15.30 26.53
C GLU A 94 16.37 -15.07 26.69
N ASN A 95 16.99 -15.83 27.56
CA ASN A 95 18.50 -15.84 27.74
C ASN A 95 19.11 -14.43 27.89
N ASN A 96 18.51 -13.56 28.71
CA ASN A 96 18.95 -12.18 28.92
C ASN A 96 18.78 -11.25 27.70
N ARG A 97 18.05 -11.70 26.68
CA ARG A 97 17.70 -10.92 25.50
C ARG A 97 16.22 -10.58 25.52
N LEU A 98 15.95 -9.33 25.25
CA LEU A 98 14.61 -8.84 25.05
C LEU A 98 14.32 -8.65 23.57
N THR A 99 13.17 -9.13 23.14
CA THR A 99 12.66 -8.91 21.79
C THR A 99 11.28 -8.32 21.89
N VAL A 100 11.07 -7.20 21.20
CA VAL A 100 9.76 -6.59 21.02
C VAL A 100 9.46 -6.61 19.53
N GLU A 101 8.31 -7.14 19.17
CA GLU A 101 7.89 -7.21 17.78
C GLU A 101 6.43 -6.78 17.61
N GLY A 102 6.12 -6.23 16.44
CA GLY A 102 4.77 -5.80 16.11
C GLY A 102 4.69 -5.12 14.75
N GLY A 103 3.61 -5.36 14.01
CA GLY A 103 3.37 -4.73 12.72
C GLY A 103 4.45 -4.95 11.66
N GLY A 104 5.17 -6.06 11.73
CA GLY A 104 6.28 -6.38 10.82
C GLY A 104 7.63 -5.77 11.22
N TYR A 105 7.69 -5.06 12.34
CA TYR A 105 8.92 -4.52 12.91
C TYR A 105 9.33 -5.37 14.10
N LYS A 106 10.65 -5.50 14.28
CA LYS A 106 11.26 -6.27 15.38
C LYS A 106 12.49 -5.55 15.87
N ILE A 107 12.67 -5.55 17.19
CA ILE A 107 13.89 -5.09 17.83
C ILE A 107 14.31 -6.12 18.87
N THR A 108 15.60 -6.39 18.94
CA THR A 108 16.20 -7.25 19.96
C THR A 108 17.39 -6.54 20.57
N PHE A 109 17.51 -6.59 21.89
CA PHE A 109 18.62 -6.01 22.66
C PHE A 109 18.89 -6.82 23.90
N ASP A 110 20.10 -6.69 24.42
CA ASP A 110 20.51 -7.40 25.64
C ASP A 110 20.02 -6.62 26.87
N LYS A 111 19.56 -7.31 27.91
CA LYS A 111 19.07 -6.70 29.16
C LYS A 111 20.11 -5.77 29.77
N GLU A 112 21.39 -6.12 29.67
CA GLU A 112 22.52 -5.34 30.19
C GLU A 112 22.71 -3.99 29.48
N SER A 113 22.16 -3.82 28.24
CA SER A 113 22.23 -2.56 27.51
C SER A 113 21.20 -1.54 27.95
N ILE A 114 20.30 -1.92 28.85
CA ILE A 114 19.25 -1.05 29.35
C ILE A 114 19.82 -0.07 30.36
N GLN A 115 19.81 1.20 30.04
CA GLN A 115 20.18 2.27 30.95
C GLN A 115 19.02 2.71 31.83
N LYS A 116 17.80 2.67 31.28
CA LYS A 116 16.62 3.11 31.97
C LYS A 116 15.41 2.32 31.50
N ALA A 117 14.61 1.87 32.44
CA ALA A 117 13.30 1.28 32.24
C ALA A 117 12.28 1.96 33.14
N GLU A 118 11.20 2.45 32.57
CA GLU A 118 10.12 3.15 33.30
C GLU A 118 8.76 2.67 32.82
N LEU A 119 7.83 2.58 33.76
CA LEU A 119 6.40 2.39 33.48
C LEU A 119 5.72 3.76 33.52
N LEU A 120 5.14 4.18 32.41
CA LEU A 120 4.53 5.49 32.24
C LEU A 120 3.03 5.36 32.17
N ASP A 121 2.29 6.13 32.97
CA ASP A 121 0.83 6.18 32.89
C ASP A 121 0.30 6.93 31.67
N THR A 122 1.14 7.76 31.08
CA THR A 122 0.81 8.51 29.86
C THR A 122 1.99 8.57 28.91
N MET A 123 1.70 8.54 27.60
CA MET A 123 2.75 8.76 26.60
C MET A 123 3.32 10.18 26.74
N PRO A 124 4.65 10.37 26.74
CA PRO A 124 5.25 11.68 26.82
C PRO A 124 4.75 12.61 25.71
N ARG A 125 4.53 13.87 26.07
CA ARG A 125 4.19 14.93 25.10
C ARG A 125 5.42 15.32 24.30
N ASP A 126 5.79 14.48 23.33
CA ASP A 126 6.86 14.76 22.39
C ASP A 126 6.32 14.67 20.94
N ASN A 127 6.89 15.45 20.04
CA ASN A 127 6.51 15.39 18.63
C ASN A 127 7.20 14.20 17.96
N PHE A 128 6.54 13.05 17.98
CA PHE A 128 7.02 11.85 17.31
C PHE A 128 6.74 11.90 15.81
N THR A 129 7.74 12.20 15.01
CA THR A 129 7.66 12.15 13.56
C THR A 129 7.97 10.75 13.06
N LYS A 130 7.06 10.18 12.29
CA LYS A 130 7.26 8.86 11.68
C LYS A 130 8.33 8.92 10.59
N THR A 131 9.36 8.09 10.71
CA THR A 131 10.42 7.93 9.70
C THR A 131 10.21 6.69 8.84
N ASN A 132 9.81 5.57 9.46
CA ASN A 132 9.44 4.34 8.77
C ASN A 132 8.53 3.50 9.67
N GLY A 133 7.28 3.28 9.28
CA GLY A 133 6.35 2.54 10.11
C GLY A 133 4.89 2.80 9.79
N GLY A 134 4.02 2.27 10.65
CA GLY A 134 2.58 2.48 10.64
C GLY A 134 2.14 3.33 11.81
N ALA A 135 1.28 4.31 11.57
CA ALA A 135 0.60 5.06 12.61
C ALA A 135 -0.84 5.32 12.22
N THR A 136 -1.76 4.93 13.09
CA THR A 136 -3.19 5.18 12.98
C THR A 136 -3.69 5.93 14.21
N GLU A 137 -4.98 6.10 14.35
CA GLU A 137 -5.58 6.65 15.57
C GLU A 137 -5.40 5.70 16.76
N THR A 138 -5.34 4.40 16.53
CA THR A 138 -5.34 3.36 17.56
C THR A 138 -3.97 2.80 17.92
N TYR A 139 -2.98 2.87 17.01
CA TYR A 139 -1.64 2.36 17.27
C TYR A 139 -0.54 3.17 16.58
N ALA A 140 0.71 2.97 17.00
CA ALA A 140 1.89 3.39 16.29
C ALA A 140 2.99 2.32 16.42
N VAL A 141 3.54 1.88 15.27
CA VAL A 141 4.59 0.87 15.20
C VAL A 141 5.67 1.24 14.21
N GLY A 142 6.93 0.92 14.55
CA GLY A 142 8.10 1.15 13.70
C GLY A 142 8.99 2.27 14.19
N HIS A 143 9.73 2.88 13.26
CA HIS A 143 10.74 3.90 13.53
C HIS A 143 10.15 5.29 13.53
N PHE A 144 10.46 6.03 14.58
CA PHE A 144 10.05 7.42 14.79
C PHE A 144 11.25 8.26 15.21
N LYS A 145 11.08 9.56 15.18
CA LYS A 145 12.02 10.53 15.71
C LYS A 145 11.25 11.50 16.61
N GLY A 146 11.57 11.51 17.88
CA GLY A 146 11.10 12.49 18.85
C GLY A 146 12.04 13.69 18.95
N ASN A 147 11.53 14.82 19.37
CA ASN A 147 12.34 16.01 19.62
C ASN A 147 13.25 15.82 20.84
N THR A 148 12.70 15.23 21.91
CA THR A 148 13.42 14.98 23.18
C THR A 148 14.15 13.63 23.16
N TYR A 149 13.51 12.60 22.62
CA TYR A 149 14.01 11.22 22.67
C TYR A 149 14.86 10.83 21.45
N GLY A 150 14.99 11.70 20.45
CA GLY A 150 15.79 11.39 19.25
C GLY A 150 15.22 10.23 18.44
N LYS A 151 16.09 9.31 18.00
CA LYS A 151 15.67 8.08 17.30
C LYS A 151 14.99 7.15 18.30
N CYS A 152 13.75 6.75 17.98
CA CYS A 152 12.99 5.85 18.85
C CYS A 152 12.19 4.82 18.01
N MET A 153 11.87 3.72 18.66
CA MET A 153 10.93 2.74 18.13
C MET A 153 9.66 2.75 18.98
N LEU A 154 8.54 2.75 18.30
CA LEU A 154 7.22 2.68 18.94
C LEU A 154 6.58 1.34 18.59
N PHE A 155 6.03 0.67 19.60
CA PHE A 155 5.17 -0.51 19.51
C PHE A 155 4.01 -0.31 20.47
N ILE A 156 3.16 0.67 20.16
CA ILE A 156 2.15 1.13 21.10
C ILE A 156 0.73 1.04 20.56
N TYR A 157 -0.19 0.66 21.46
CA TYR A 157 -1.60 0.92 21.33
C TYR A 157 -1.91 2.25 22.01
N LYS A 158 -2.35 3.23 21.24
CA LYS A 158 -2.64 4.56 21.74
C LYS A 158 -3.87 4.54 22.65
N GLY A 159 -3.79 5.27 23.75
CA GLY A 159 -4.88 5.33 24.73
C GLY A 159 -4.94 4.15 25.70
N ASN A 160 -4.09 3.13 25.54
CA ASN A 160 -4.03 1.96 26.42
C ASN A 160 -2.83 2.07 27.38
N ALA A 161 -2.96 2.88 28.42
CA ALA A 161 -1.94 2.95 29.47
C ALA A 161 -1.89 1.64 30.29
N PRO A 162 -0.76 1.31 30.92
CA PRO A 162 0.51 2.03 30.94
C PRO A 162 1.38 1.74 29.71
N TYR A 163 2.47 2.51 29.56
CA TYR A 163 3.48 2.32 28.52
C TYR A 163 4.84 1.99 29.17
N ILE A 164 5.60 1.10 28.58
CA ILE A 164 6.96 0.80 29.01
C ILE A 164 7.91 1.63 28.15
N LEU A 165 8.73 2.42 28.81
CA LEU A 165 9.85 3.14 28.22
C LEU A 165 11.12 2.38 28.52
N ILE A 166 11.91 2.07 27.48
CA ILE A 166 13.27 1.56 27.62
C ILE A 166 14.21 2.50 26.87
N GLN A 167 15.29 2.87 27.54
CA GLN A 167 16.41 3.59 26.94
C GLN A 167 17.66 2.73 26.98
N THR A 168 18.28 2.61 25.82
CA THR A 168 19.59 1.96 25.65
C THR A 168 20.59 3.00 25.15
N ASP A 169 21.87 2.64 25.05
CA ASP A 169 22.91 3.51 24.52
C ASP A 169 22.62 4.06 23.11
N THR A 170 21.88 3.31 22.31
CA THR A 170 21.69 3.59 20.89
C THR A 170 20.34 4.18 20.54
N GLN A 171 19.30 3.88 21.30
CA GLN A 171 17.93 4.30 20.98
C GLN A 171 16.97 4.16 22.15
N THR A 172 15.86 4.86 22.01
CA THR A 172 14.72 4.78 22.96
C THR A 172 13.61 3.97 22.34
N MET A 173 12.87 3.21 23.13
CA MET A 173 11.69 2.50 22.69
C MET A 173 10.54 2.65 23.67
N PHE A 174 9.33 2.65 23.10
CA PHE A 174 8.07 2.67 23.85
C PHE A 174 7.22 1.51 23.37
N PHE A 175 6.70 0.73 24.29
CA PHE A 175 5.80 -0.35 23.95
C PHE A 175 4.76 -0.60 25.03
N ASN A 176 3.63 -1.16 24.62
CA ASN A 176 2.61 -1.67 25.50
C ASN A 176 1.82 -2.78 24.83
N ALA A 177 1.09 -3.54 25.63
CA ALA A 177 0.11 -4.49 25.15
C ALA A 177 -1.26 -3.80 24.97
N LYS A 178 -2.16 -4.47 24.29
CA LYS A 178 -3.56 -4.04 24.19
C LYS A 178 -4.26 -4.08 25.55
N ASP A 179 -3.84 -5.00 26.42
CA ASP A 179 -4.31 -5.11 27.80
C ASP A 179 -3.28 -4.52 28.76
N SER A 180 -3.73 -3.63 29.64
CA SER A 180 -2.89 -2.98 30.63
C SER A 180 -2.27 -3.96 31.65
N SER A 181 -2.97 -5.05 31.97
CA SER A 181 -2.46 -6.08 32.88
C SER A 181 -1.24 -6.80 32.28
N VAL A 182 -1.29 -7.10 30.99
CA VAL A 182 -0.17 -7.71 30.26
C VAL A 182 1.04 -6.78 30.19
N THR A 183 0.79 -5.48 29.99
CA THR A 183 1.87 -4.47 30.00
C THR A 183 2.58 -4.44 31.37
N LYS A 184 1.83 -4.50 32.46
CA LYS A 184 2.41 -4.54 33.81
C LYS A 184 3.22 -5.82 34.04
N GLN A 185 2.72 -6.97 33.63
CA GLN A 185 3.46 -8.24 33.68
C GLN A 185 4.77 -8.18 32.91
N TRP A 186 4.79 -7.59 31.71
CA TRP A 186 6.01 -7.40 30.93
C TRP A 186 7.03 -6.51 31.67
N TYR A 187 6.53 -5.46 32.33
CA TYR A 187 7.40 -4.57 33.12
C TYR A 187 7.98 -5.29 34.36
N GLU A 188 7.19 -6.11 35.05
CA GLU A 188 7.65 -6.92 36.17
C GLU A 188 8.76 -7.89 35.73
N GLN A 189 8.55 -8.63 34.62
CA GLN A 189 9.56 -9.51 34.04
C GLN A 189 10.86 -8.78 33.65
N LEU A 190 10.75 -7.53 33.25
CA LEU A 190 11.91 -6.71 32.92
C LEU A 190 12.71 -6.32 34.16
N CYS A 191 12.05 -6.15 35.31
CA CYS A 191 12.66 -5.74 36.58
C CYS A 191 13.23 -6.91 37.40
N GLU A 192 12.86 -8.18 37.10
CA GLU A 192 13.43 -9.38 37.70
C GLU A 192 14.84 -9.65 37.16
#